data_52d4312aafac8f97a4c8ffe3c711fbed
#
_entry.id   52d4312aafac8f97a4c8ffe3c711fbed
#
_cell.length_a   1.000
_cell.length_b   1.000
_cell.length_c   1.000
_cell.angle_alpha   90.00
_cell.angle_beta   90.00
_cell.angle_gamma   90.00
#
_symmetry.space_group_name_H-M   'P 1'
#
loop_
_entity.id
_entity.type
_entity.pdbx_description
1 polymer ?
#
loop_
_entity_poly.entity_id
_entity_poly.type
_entity_poly.pdbx_seq_one_letter_code
_entity_poly.pdbx_strand_id
1 'polypeptide(L)'
;AYRPAVLASGMSVLLVSSAVFLLLSPLIALVNYFSSYAWLIALYVLMANFHTLLAQYVRACNRTRLFSLQGILNTVFVIALNLLFLVVFRMGVEGYVLSVVIADGLTAIFLLWFGGVFREIHFRAARLSLMKKMLRYSLPLIPATVFWWITGVSDRYMVTYYCGGTTNGLYSAAYKIPTLLTLVSGVFMEAWQYSAVSESNVGEKRETERFFGNVFTSYQ
;
A
#
# COMPACT_ATOMS: atom_id res chain seq x y z
N ALA A 1 -8.97 21.69 12.74
CA ALA A 1 -7.79 22.45 12.25
C ALA A 1 -6.56 21.56 11.97
N TYR A 2 -6.46 20.34 12.54
CA TYR A 2 -5.28 19.47 12.37
C TYR A 2 -5.35 18.56 11.15
N ARG A 3 -6.55 18.06 10.81
CA ARG A 3 -6.76 17.10 9.70
C ARG A 3 -6.28 17.60 8.32
N PRO A 4 -6.67 18.80 7.86
CA PRO A 4 -6.20 19.30 6.56
C PRO A 4 -4.68 19.54 6.52
N ALA A 5 -4.06 19.90 7.65
CA ALA A 5 -2.61 20.06 7.73
C ALA A 5 -1.86 18.74 7.60
N VAL A 6 -2.38 17.64 8.16
CA VAL A 6 -1.81 16.29 8.02
C VAL A 6 -1.92 15.81 6.58
N LEU A 7 -3.10 15.95 5.95
CA LEU A 7 -3.31 15.58 4.54
C LEU A 7 -2.39 16.38 3.61
N ALA A 8 -2.36 17.71 3.76
CA ALA A 8 -1.51 18.58 2.95
C ALA A 8 -0.02 18.26 3.11
N SER A 9 0.44 17.99 4.34
CA SER A 9 1.82 17.58 4.60
C SER A 9 2.15 16.21 4.00
N GLY A 10 1.26 15.23 4.14
CA GLY A 10 1.41 13.91 3.52
C GLY A 10 1.45 13.98 2.00
N MET A 11 0.57 14.79 1.39
CA MET A 11 0.51 15.01 -0.05
C MET A 11 1.78 15.70 -0.57
N SER A 12 2.31 16.68 0.19
CA SER A 12 3.57 17.34 -0.16
C SER A 12 4.76 16.37 -0.10
N VAL A 13 4.83 15.51 0.92
CA VAL A 13 5.87 14.46 1.01
C VAL A 13 5.73 13.49 -0.17
N LEU A 14 4.50 13.06 -0.51
CA LEU A 14 4.26 12.18 -1.65
C LEU A 14 4.67 12.82 -2.96
N LEU A 15 4.35 14.09 -3.20
CA LEU A 15 4.75 14.81 -4.41
C LEU A 15 6.27 14.92 -4.54
N VAL A 16 6.97 15.26 -3.45
CA VAL A 16 8.44 15.34 -3.43
C VAL A 16 9.05 13.95 -3.68
N SER A 17 8.59 12.91 -2.99
CA SER A 17 9.10 11.55 -3.18
C SER A 17 8.81 11.02 -4.59
N SER A 18 7.65 11.35 -5.15
CA SER A 18 7.28 11.02 -6.53
C SER A 18 8.17 11.74 -7.54
N ALA A 19 8.47 13.01 -7.32
CA ALA A 19 9.40 13.77 -8.17
C ALA A 19 10.81 13.17 -8.13
N VAL A 20 11.32 12.83 -6.95
CA VAL A 20 12.60 12.14 -6.78
C VAL A 20 12.60 10.79 -7.47
N PHE A 21 11.52 10.01 -7.32
CA PHE A 21 11.37 8.72 -8.00
C PHE A 21 11.37 8.88 -9.53
N LEU A 22 10.66 9.86 -10.07
CA LEU A 22 10.64 10.14 -11.51
C LEU A 22 12.03 10.59 -12.03
N LEU A 23 12.75 11.38 -11.27
CA LEU A 23 14.14 11.76 -11.60
C LEU A 23 15.10 10.58 -11.60
N LEU A 24 14.86 9.59 -10.72
CA LEU A 24 15.65 8.36 -10.64
C LEU A 24 15.16 7.27 -11.59
N SER A 25 13.95 7.38 -12.15
CA SER A 25 13.38 6.37 -13.04
C SER A 25 14.20 6.07 -14.30
N PRO A 26 14.97 7.00 -14.92
CA PRO A 26 15.88 6.67 -16.02
C PRO A 26 16.95 5.65 -15.63
N LEU A 27 17.33 5.57 -14.34
CA LEU A 27 18.27 4.56 -13.85
C LEU A 27 17.67 3.14 -13.95
N ILE A 28 16.35 3.01 -13.81
CA ILE A 28 15.63 1.73 -14.01
C ILE A 28 15.67 1.32 -15.49
N ALA A 29 15.64 2.29 -16.40
CA ALA A 29 15.73 2.05 -17.83
C ALA A 29 17.13 1.59 -18.28
N LEU A 30 18.19 1.82 -17.48
CA LEU A 30 19.53 1.29 -17.72
C LEU A 30 19.60 -0.24 -17.57
N VAL A 31 18.66 -0.85 -16.86
CA VAL A 31 18.52 -2.28 -16.79
C VAL A 31 17.72 -2.71 -18.03
N ASN A 32 18.40 -3.24 -19.04
CA ASN A 32 17.86 -3.61 -20.37
C ASN A 32 16.52 -4.37 -20.34
N TYR A 33 16.25 -5.13 -19.28
CA TYR A 33 15.03 -5.92 -19.11
C TYR A 33 13.79 -5.07 -18.79
N PHE A 34 13.95 -3.89 -18.17
CA PHE A 34 12.86 -3.02 -17.72
C PHE A 34 12.67 -1.77 -18.57
N SER A 35 13.54 -1.53 -19.56
CA SER A 35 13.52 -0.29 -20.35
C SER A 35 12.18 -0.03 -21.05
N SER A 36 11.55 -1.06 -21.60
CA SER A 36 10.26 -0.95 -22.31
C SER A 36 9.07 -0.69 -21.37
N TYR A 37 9.17 -1.11 -20.11
CA TYR A 37 8.09 -1.01 -19.13
C TYR A 37 8.32 0.07 -18.07
N ALA A 38 9.43 0.80 -18.14
CA ALA A 38 9.82 1.79 -17.12
C ALA A 38 8.73 2.85 -16.85
N TRP A 39 8.08 3.32 -17.90
CA TRP A 39 7.00 4.29 -17.80
C TRP A 39 5.73 3.71 -17.13
N LEU A 40 5.39 2.44 -17.44
CA LEU A 40 4.27 1.73 -16.81
C LEU A 40 4.53 1.51 -15.32
N ILE A 41 5.75 1.10 -14.96
CA ILE A 41 6.17 0.92 -13.57
C ILE A 41 6.09 2.26 -12.83
N ALA A 42 6.56 3.34 -13.45
CA ALA A 42 6.49 4.67 -12.87
C ALA A 42 5.03 5.10 -12.62
N LEU A 43 4.16 4.91 -13.60
CA LEU A 43 2.74 5.24 -13.48
C LEU A 43 2.04 4.41 -12.40
N TYR A 44 2.36 3.10 -12.34
CA TYR A 44 1.85 2.21 -11.31
C TYR A 44 2.25 2.67 -9.91
N VAL A 45 3.53 2.95 -9.68
CA VAL A 45 4.02 3.40 -8.36
C VAL A 45 3.36 4.71 -7.95
N LEU A 46 3.20 5.66 -8.88
CA LEU A 46 2.56 6.95 -8.59
C LEU A 46 1.10 6.78 -8.20
N MET A 47 0.32 6.02 -9.00
CA MET A 47 -1.11 5.84 -8.73
C MET A 47 -1.36 5.01 -7.47
N ALA A 48 -0.61 3.93 -7.26
CA ALA A 48 -0.72 3.11 -6.06
C ALA A 48 -0.42 3.90 -4.77
N ASN A 49 0.63 4.73 -4.77
CA ASN A 49 0.95 5.57 -3.62
C ASN A 49 -0.10 6.65 -3.38
N PHE A 50 -0.60 7.27 -4.45
CA PHE A 50 -1.65 8.29 -4.35
C PHE A 50 -2.96 7.71 -3.79
N HIS A 51 -3.41 6.58 -4.33
CA HIS A 51 -4.58 5.85 -3.83
C HIS A 51 -4.40 5.44 -2.36
N THR A 52 -3.26 4.85 -2.01
CA THR A 52 -2.94 4.43 -0.65
C THR A 52 -2.97 5.61 0.33
N LEU A 53 -2.40 6.75 -0.03
CA LEU A 53 -2.44 7.96 0.81
C LEU A 53 -3.88 8.38 1.13
N LEU A 54 -4.75 8.44 0.10
CA LEU A 54 -6.14 8.82 0.27
C LEU A 54 -6.92 7.81 1.12
N ALA A 55 -6.70 6.51 0.89
CA ALA A 55 -7.33 5.43 1.64
C ALA A 55 -6.94 5.49 3.13
N GLN A 56 -5.65 5.64 3.44
CA GLN A 56 -5.18 5.76 4.83
C GLN A 56 -5.65 7.05 5.50
N TYR A 57 -5.77 8.15 4.76
CA TYR A 57 -6.34 9.37 5.29
C TYR A 57 -7.81 9.19 5.69
N VAL A 58 -8.63 8.59 4.84
CA VAL A 58 -10.04 8.29 5.13
C VAL A 58 -10.17 7.38 6.35
N ARG A 59 -9.29 6.38 6.47
CA ARG A 59 -9.21 5.49 7.64
C ARG A 59 -8.84 6.27 8.91
N ALA A 60 -7.82 7.11 8.85
CA ALA A 60 -7.40 7.96 9.98
C ALA A 60 -8.48 8.97 10.41
N CYS A 61 -9.40 9.33 9.52
CA CYS A 61 -10.58 10.14 9.82
C CYS A 61 -11.73 9.36 10.48
N ASN A 62 -11.54 8.08 10.85
CA ASN A 62 -12.56 7.17 11.38
C ASN A 62 -13.74 6.89 10.42
N ARG A 63 -13.55 7.10 9.11
CA ARG A 63 -14.55 6.78 8.08
C ARG A 63 -14.39 5.33 7.61
N THR A 64 -14.46 4.37 8.54
CA THR A 64 -14.17 2.94 8.29
C THR A 64 -15.05 2.33 7.22
N ARG A 65 -16.35 2.71 7.17
CA ARG A 65 -17.27 2.23 6.11
C ARG A 65 -16.82 2.66 4.71
N LEU A 66 -16.36 3.89 4.56
CA LEU A 66 -15.85 4.40 3.29
C LEU A 66 -14.53 3.73 2.91
N PHE A 67 -13.67 3.47 3.90
CA PHE A 67 -12.43 2.71 3.71
C PHE A 67 -12.69 1.28 3.24
N SER A 68 -13.65 0.57 3.83
CA SER A 68 -14.03 -0.77 3.38
C SER A 68 -14.68 -0.77 2.00
N LEU A 69 -15.58 0.20 1.74
CA LEU A 69 -16.25 0.33 0.46
C LEU A 69 -15.26 0.58 -0.69
N GLN A 70 -14.28 1.47 -0.49
CA GLN A 70 -13.27 1.73 -1.53
C GLN A 70 -12.42 0.48 -1.82
N GLY A 71 -12.09 -0.33 -0.81
CA GLY A 71 -11.36 -1.58 -1.01
C GLY A 71 -12.14 -2.59 -1.86
N ILE A 72 -13.45 -2.72 -1.60
CA ILE A 72 -14.34 -3.57 -2.41
C ILE A 72 -14.42 -3.04 -3.85
N LEU A 73 -14.63 -1.73 -4.03
CA LEU A 73 -14.70 -1.09 -5.35
C LEU A 73 -13.39 -1.27 -6.13
N ASN A 74 -12.24 -1.08 -5.47
CA ASN A 74 -10.94 -1.28 -6.11
C ASN A 74 -10.79 -2.72 -6.60
N THR A 75 -11.15 -3.70 -5.78
CA THR A 75 -11.10 -5.13 -6.17
C THR A 75 -12.00 -5.41 -7.36
N VAL A 76 -13.23 -4.89 -7.37
CA VAL A 76 -14.17 -5.04 -8.49
C VAL A 76 -13.61 -4.41 -9.76
N PHE A 77 -13.04 -3.20 -9.68
CA PHE A 77 -12.43 -2.54 -10.84
C PHE A 77 -11.22 -3.31 -11.36
N VAL A 78 -10.33 -3.79 -10.46
CA VAL A 78 -9.17 -4.61 -10.85
C VAL A 78 -9.62 -5.87 -11.58
N ILE A 79 -10.61 -6.60 -11.06
CA ILE A 79 -11.11 -7.83 -11.70
C ILE A 79 -11.74 -7.51 -13.06
N ALA A 80 -12.63 -6.52 -13.13
CA ALA A 80 -13.33 -6.16 -14.36
C ALA A 80 -12.35 -5.68 -15.45
N LEU A 81 -11.39 -4.83 -15.09
CA LEU A 81 -10.39 -4.32 -16.03
C LEU A 81 -9.38 -5.40 -16.43
N ASN A 82 -9.02 -6.31 -15.52
CA ASN A 82 -8.19 -7.47 -15.86
C ASN A 82 -8.88 -8.37 -16.90
N LEU A 83 -10.17 -8.67 -16.70
CA LEU A 83 -10.93 -9.45 -17.70
C LEU A 83 -10.96 -8.72 -19.03
N LEU A 84 -11.20 -7.43 -19.02
CA LEU A 84 -11.24 -6.62 -20.25
C LEU A 84 -9.88 -6.60 -20.97
N PHE A 85 -8.79 -6.26 -20.28
CA PHE A 85 -7.49 -6.07 -20.91
C PHE A 85 -6.77 -7.39 -21.21
N LEU A 86 -6.88 -8.40 -20.34
CA LEU A 86 -6.19 -9.68 -20.55
C LEU A 86 -6.98 -10.62 -21.47
N VAL A 87 -8.32 -10.69 -21.32
CA VAL A 87 -9.13 -11.66 -22.06
C VAL A 87 -9.61 -11.07 -23.38
N VAL A 88 -10.20 -9.86 -23.35
CA VAL A 88 -10.78 -9.24 -24.57
C VAL A 88 -9.67 -8.62 -25.43
N PHE A 89 -8.84 -7.75 -24.86
CA PHE A 89 -7.80 -7.05 -25.64
C PHE A 89 -6.48 -7.84 -25.74
N ARG A 90 -6.29 -8.90 -24.94
CA ARG A 90 -5.09 -9.77 -24.95
C ARG A 90 -3.78 -9.00 -24.82
N MET A 91 -3.75 -7.96 -24.01
CA MET A 91 -2.60 -7.07 -23.86
C MET A 91 -1.45 -7.66 -23.03
N GLY A 92 -1.62 -8.86 -22.45
CA GLY A 92 -0.57 -9.49 -21.64
C GLY A 92 -0.20 -8.70 -20.39
N VAL A 93 1.10 -8.59 -20.10
CA VAL A 93 1.61 -7.93 -18.89
C VAL A 93 1.24 -6.44 -18.83
N GLU A 94 1.26 -5.75 -19.94
CA GLU A 94 0.87 -4.32 -20.02
C GLU A 94 -0.58 -4.13 -19.62
N GLY A 95 -1.48 -4.99 -20.09
CA GLY A 95 -2.90 -4.97 -19.73
C GLY A 95 -3.13 -5.19 -18.24
N TYR A 96 -2.34 -6.08 -17.63
CA TYR A 96 -2.39 -6.29 -16.18
C TYR A 96 -2.00 -5.04 -15.40
N VAL A 97 -0.88 -4.42 -15.73
CA VAL A 97 -0.41 -3.22 -15.04
C VAL A 97 -1.38 -2.07 -15.24
N LEU A 98 -1.86 -1.85 -16.47
CA LEU A 98 -2.85 -0.82 -16.78
C LEU A 98 -4.16 -1.02 -16.02
N SER A 99 -4.63 -2.26 -15.87
CA SER A 99 -5.85 -2.53 -15.11
C SER A 99 -5.74 -2.08 -13.66
N VAL A 100 -4.61 -2.33 -13.01
CA VAL A 100 -4.36 -1.90 -11.63
C VAL A 100 -4.24 -0.39 -11.54
N VAL A 101 -3.48 0.24 -12.46
CA VAL A 101 -3.30 1.71 -12.50
C VAL A 101 -4.65 2.43 -12.66
N ILE A 102 -5.49 1.95 -13.58
CA ILE A 102 -6.80 2.56 -13.83
C ILE A 102 -7.74 2.31 -12.63
N ALA A 103 -7.73 1.10 -12.05
CA ALA A 103 -8.54 0.79 -10.87
C ALA A 103 -8.17 1.69 -9.68
N ASP A 104 -6.87 1.85 -9.40
CA ASP A 104 -6.38 2.75 -8.35
C ASP A 104 -6.75 4.20 -8.63
N GLY A 105 -6.64 4.64 -9.88
CA GLY A 105 -7.06 5.97 -10.31
C GLY A 105 -8.55 6.22 -10.11
N LEU A 106 -9.41 5.30 -10.55
CA LEU A 106 -10.87 5.37 -10.38
C LEU A 106 -11.26 5.40 -8.89
N THR A 107 -10.61 4.56 -8.09
CA THR A 107 -10.87 4.51 -6.64
C THR A 107 -10.36 5.76 -5.94
N ALA A 108 -9.23 6.32 -6.37
CA ALA A 108 -8.74 7.61 -5.87
C ALA A 108 -9.73 8.75 -6.19
N ILE A 109 -10.26 8.80 -7.42
CA ILE A 109 -11.29 9.76 -7.82
C ILE A 109 -12.56 9.58 -6.97
N PHE A 110 -12.99 8.34 -6.75
CA PHE A 110 -14.11 8.03 -5.87
C PHE A 110 -13.89 8.59 -4.45
N LEU A 111 -12.71 8.36 -3.86
CA LEU A 111 -12.38 8.90 -2.54
C LEU A 111 -12.32 10.43 -2.50
N LEU A 112 -11.82 11.06 -3.55
CA LEU A 112 -11.77 12.53 -3.64
C LEU A 112 -13.17 13.14 -3.68
N TRP A 113 -14.08 12.58 -4.47
CA TRP A 113 -15.42 13.13 -4.67
C TRP A 113 -16.39 12.69 -3.59
N PHE A 114 -16.64 11.40 -3.44
CA PHE A 114 -17.60 10.86 -2.48
C PHE A 114 -17.05 10.88 -1.04
N GLY A 115 -15.74 10.75 -0.87
CA GLY A 115 -15.09 10.92 0.42
C GLY A 115 -15.02 12.38 0.88
N GLY A 116 -15.28 13.33 -0.01
CA GLY A 116 -15.17 14.77 0.29
C GLY A 116 -13.74 15.21 0.59
N VAL A 117 -12.75 14.35 0.30
CA VAL A 117 -11.34 14.62 0.61
C VAL A 117 -10.84 15.81 -0.20
N PHE A 118 -11.37 16.03 -1.39
CA PHE A 118 -11.02 17.17 -2.23
C PHE A 118 -11.21 18.53 -1.52
N ARG A 119 -12.27 18.66 -0.69
CA ARG A 119 -12.55 19.88 0.08
C ARG A 119 -11.59 20.09 1.24
N GLU A 120 -10.90 19.04 1.66
CA GLU A 120 -9.95 19.06 2.76
C GLU A 120 -8.50 19.32 2.30
N ILE A 121 -8.25 19.27 0.98
CA ILE A 121 -6.93 19.52 0.39
C ILE A 121 -6.66 21.03 0.35
N HIS A 122 -5.90 21.49 1.34
CA HIS A 122 -5.43 22.86 1.40
C HIS A 122 -3.89 22.87 1.47
N PHE A 123 -3.22 22.92 0.34
CA PHE A 123 -1.74 22.90 0.27
C PHE A 123 -1.07 23.97 1.15
N ARG A 124 -1.71 25.13 1.34
CA ARG A 124 -1.23 26.17 2.25
C ARG A 124 -1.22 25.77 3.74
N ALA A 125 -1.94 24.69 4.10
CA ALA A 125 -1.93 24.17 5.46
C ALA A 125 -0.76 23.21 5.73
N ALA A 126 0.06 22.89 4.73
CA ALA A 126 1.23 22.04 4.89
C ALA A 126 2.22 22.66 5.87
N ARG A 127 2.70 21.85 6.82
CA ARG A 127 3.64 22.30 7.86
C ARG A 127 4.93 21.49 7.78
N LEU A 128 6.04 22.17 7.57
CA LEU A 128 7.36 21.53 7.48
C LEU A 128 7.70 20.72 8.74
N SER A 129 7.25 21.18 9.92
CA SER A 129 7.42 20.47 11.19
C SER A 129 6.69 19.12 11.21
N LEU A 130 5.50 19.03 10.60
CA LEU A 130 4.74 17.78 10.44
C LEU A 130 5.41 16.84 9.43
N MET A 131 5.84 17.38 8.29
CA MET A 131 6.57 16.61 7.27
C MET A 131 7.82 15.98 7.87
N LYS A 132 8.60 16.76 8.63
CA LYS A 132 9.81 16.26 9.30
C LYS A 132 9.51 15.17 10.33
N LYS A 133 8.42 15.30 11.09
CA LYS A 133 7.96 14.25 12.03
C LYS A 133 7.56 12.97 11.30
N MET A 134 6.79 13.09 10.22
CA MET A 134 6.38 11.94 9.39
C MET A 134 7.59 11.23 8.80
N LEU A 135 8.53 11.96 8.19
CA LEU A 135 9.75 11.39 7.64
C LEU A 135 10.62 10.73 8.71
N ARG A 136 10.82 11.39 9.86
CA ARG A 136 11.60 10.81 10.97
C ARG A 136 11.01 9.50 11.49
N TYR A 137 9.69 9.36 11.45
CA TYR A 137 9.02 8.13 11.83
C TYR A 137 9.13 7.06 10.72
N SER A 138 8.96 7.45 9.46
CA SER A 138 8.92 6.51 8.33
C SER A 138 10.30 6.02 7.89
N LEU A 139 11.34 6.87 7.98
CA LEU A 139 12.70 6.52 7.52
C LEU A 139 13.26 5.24 8.16
N PRO A 140 13.16 5.05 9.49
CA PRO A 140 13.66 3.82 10.12
C PRO A 140 12.86 2.57 9.74
N LEU A 141 11.63 2.71 9.23
CA LEU A 141 10.80 1.59 8.81
C LEU A 141 11.16 1.08 7.40
N ILE A 142 11.82 1.92 6.58
CA ILE A 142 12.21 1.53 5.21
C ILE A 142 13.13 0.30 5.20
N PRO A 143 14.25 0.25 5.97
CA PRO A 143 15.09 -0.94 6.01
C PRO A 143 14.32 -2.20 6.43
N ALA A 144 13.45 -2.10 7.44
CA ALA A 144 12.65 -3.24 7.88
C ALA A 144 11.74 -3.76 6.77
N THR A 145 11.07 -2.87 6.02
CA THR A 145 10.21 -3.24 4.89
C THR A 145 11.02 -3.88 3.75
N VAL A 146 12.22 -3.34 3.46
CA VAL A 146 13.11 -3.90 2.43
C VAL A 146 13.60 -5.29 2.84
N PHE A 147 14.01 -5.49 4.08
CA PHE A 147 14.43 -6.82 4.56
C PHE A 147 13.29 -7.83 4.54
N TRP A 148 12.07 -7.44 4.91
CA TRP A 148 10.89 -8.27 4.77
C TRP A 148 10.65 -8.70 3.32
N TRP A 149 10.77 -7.77 2.38
CA TRP A 149 10.63 -8.06 0.96
C TRP A 149 11.73 -9.00 0.47
N ILE A 150 13.00 -8.74 0.83
CA ILE A 150 14.13 -9.61 0.49
C ILE A 150 13.88 -11.02 1.01
N THR A 151 13.45 -11.19 2.26
CA THR A 151 13.14 -12.49 2.85
C THR A 151 12.06 -13.22 2.05
N GLY A 152 10.96 -12.54 1.71
CA GLY A 152 9.85 -13.15 0.97
C GLY A 152 10.17 -13.53 -0.49
N VAL A 153 11.18 -12.90 -1.08
CA VAL A 153 11.55 -13.12 -2.49
C VAL A 153 12.76 -14.03 -2.63
N SER A 154 13.70 -14.00 -1.66
CA SER A 154 14.95 -14.77 -1.70
C SER A 154 14.71 -16.27 -1.85
N ASP A 155 13.72 -16.84 -1.15
CA ASP A 155 13.38 -18.25 -1.23
C ASP A 155 13.09 -18.69 -2.67
N ARG A 156 12.32 -17.90 -3.41
CA ARG A 156 11.95 -18.19 -4.81
C ARG A 156 13.16 -18.09 -5.74
N TYR A 157 14.05 -17.13 -5.51
CA TYR A 157 15.29 -17.02 -6.28
C TYR A 157 16.21 -18.22 -6.01
N MET A 158 16.36 -18.63 -4.74
CA MET A 158 17.17 -19.80 -4.40
C MET A 158 16.62 -21.08 -5.01
N VAL A 159 15.30 -21.31 -4.90
CA VAL A 159 14.67 -22.50 -5.52
C VAL A 159 14.84 -22.48 -7.03
N THR A 160 14.69 -21.32 -7.67
CA THR A 160 14.90 -21.21 -9.13
C THR A 160 16.34 -21.50 -9.51
N TYR A 161 17.30 -20.98 -8.76
CA TYR A 161 18.73 -21.13 -9.04
C TYR A 161 19.22 -22.57 -8.86
N TYR A 162 18.82 -23.24 -7.76
CA TYR A 162 19.31 -24.59 -7.45
C TYR A 162 18.46 -25.71 -8.04
N CYS A 163 17.17 -25.54 -8.19
CA CYS A 163 16.21 -26.58 -8.54
C CYS A 163 15.49 -26.33 -9.88
N GLY A 164 15.71 -25.19 -10.51
CA GLY A 164 15.11 -24.81 -11.79
C GLY A 164 13.69 -24.27 -11.69
N GLY A 165 13.21 -23.70 -12.82
CA GLY A 165 11.94 -22.99 -12.89
C GLY A 165 10.69 -23.86 -12.65
N THR A 166 10.71 -25.13 -13.07
CA THR A 166 9.60 -26.06 -12.86
C THR A 166 9.36 -26.32 -11.37
N THR A 167 10.44 -26.54 -10.60
CA THR A 167 10.38 -26.74 -9.16
C THR A 167 9.90 -25.48 -8.46
N ASN A 168 10.32 -24.28 -8.91
CA ASN A 168 9.81 -23.02 -8.37
C ASN A 168 8.30 -22.84 -8.65
N GLY A 169 7.80 -23.36 -9.77
CA GLY A 169 6.36 -23.40 -10.05
C GLY A 169 5.59 -24.22 -9.02
N LEU A 170 6.07 -25.44 -8.70
CA LEU A 170 5.49 -26.29 -7.66
C LEU A 170 5.59 -25.66 -6.27
N TYR A 171 6.74 -25.10 -5.92
CA TYR A 171 6.94 -24.36 -4.66
C TYR A 171 5.95 -23.21 -4.53
N SER A 172 5.79 -22.41 -5.59
CA SER A 172 4.86 -21.28 -5.61
C SER A 172 3.39 -21.72 -5.49
N ALA A 173 3.03 -22.87 -6.05
CA ALA A 173 1.70 -23.45 -5.89
C ALA A 173 1.46 -23.95 -4.46
N ALA A 174 2.43 -24.65 -3.87
CA ALA A 174 2.35 -25.12 -2.49
C ALA A 174 2.29 -23.96 -1.48
N TYR A 175 3.00 -22.86 -1.77
CA TYR A 175 3.03 -21.66 -0.92
C TYR A 175 1.68 -20.91 -0.84
N LYS A 176 0.74 -21.21 -1.74
CA LYS A 176 -0.61 -20.62 -1.68
C LYS A 176 -1.37 -20.99 -0.40
N ILE A 177 -1.13 -22.18 0.17
CA ILE A 177 -1.81 -22.63 1.39
C ILE A 177 -1.35 -21.79 2.60
N PRO A 178 -0.03 -21.65 2.90
CA PRO A 178 0.44 -20.74 3.95
C PRO A 178 0.02 -19.29 3.73
N THR A 179 -0.09 -18.83 2.47
CA THR A 179 -0.52 -17.45 2.16
C THR A 179 -1.94 -17.16 2.68
N LEU A 180 -2.84 -18.14 2.71
CA LEU A 180 -4.18 -17.96 3.30
C LEU A 180 -4.10 -17.65 4.80
N LEU A 181 -3.24 -18.35 5.54
CA LEU A 181 -3.00 -18.06 6.96
C LEU A 181 -2.40 -16.67 7.16
N THR A 182 -1.44 -16.30 6.32
CA THR A 182 -0.83 -14.96 6.35
C THR A 182 -1.87 -13.87 6.08
N LEU A 183 -2.85 -14.12 5.21
CA LEU A 183 -3.92 -13.18 4.92
C LEU A 183 -4.84 -12.98 6.14
N VAL A 184 -5.24 -14.06 6.82
CA VAL A 184 -6.03 -13.98 8.06
C VAL A 184 -5.26 -13.24 9.16
N SER A 185 -4.00 -13.62 9.36
CA SER A 185 -3.12 -12.93 10.33
C SER A 185 -2.92 -11.45 9.98
N GLY A 186 -2.81 -11.12 8.70
CA GLY A 186 -2.68 -9.75 8.22
C GLY A 186 -3.90 -8.89 8.57
N VAL A 187 -5.11 -9.40 8.33
CA VAL A 187 -6.37 -8.71 8.70
C VAL A 187 -6.44 -8.49 10.21
N PHE A 188 -6.06 -9.50 11.00
CA PHE A 188 -6.01 -9.37 12.45
C PHE A 188 -5.00 -8.30 12.88
N MET A 189 -3.78 -8.34 12.37
CA MET A 189 -2.72 -7.38 12.71
C MET A 189 -3.09 -5.96 12.31
N GLU A 190 -3.77 -5.77 11.19
CA GLU A 190 -4.22 -4.47 10.75
C GLU A 190 -5.32 -3.90 11.67
N ALA A 191 -6.28 -4.72 12.07
CA ALA A 191 -7.31 -4.35 13.04
C ALA A 191 -6.70 -4.05 14.43
N TRP A 192 -5.75 -4.88 14.85
CA TRP A 192 -5.00 -4.72 16.09
C TRP A 192 -4.21 -3.41 16.14
N GLN A 193 -3.44 -3.10 15.10
CA GLN A 193 -2.68 -1.83 15.04
C GLN A 193 -3.60 -0.62 15.18
N TYR A 194 -4.75 -0.66 14.54
CA TYR A 194 -5.72 0.42 14.64
C TYR A 194 -6.28 0.56 16.07
N SER A 195 -6.65 -0.54 16.70
CA SER A 195 -7.16 -0.55 18.07
C SER A 195 -6.09 -0.12 19.07
N ALA A 196 -4.86 -0.59 18.91
CA ALA A 196 -3.74 -0.24 19.78
C ALA A 196 -3.43 1.27 19.76
N VAL A 197 -3.44 1.89 18.57
CA VAL A 197 -3.23 3.34 18.44
C VAL A 197 -4.42 4.14 19.01
N SER A 198 -5.64 3.64 18.84
CA SER A 198 -6.84 4.29 19.36
C SER A 198 -6.87 4.27 20.89
N GLU A 199 -6.59 3.11 21.50
CA GLU A 199 -6.63 2.90 22.95
C GLU A 199 -5.49 3.64 23.66
N SER A 200 -4.29 3.69 23.08
CA SER A 200 -3.15 4.43 23.64
C SER A 200 -3.38 5.94 23.76
N ASN A 201 -4.33 6.50 23.00
CA ASN A 201 -4.65 7.92 23.03
C ASN A 201 -5.79 8.28 24.01
N VAL A 202 -6.55 7.32 24.52
CA VAL A 202 -7.79 7.55 25.26
C VAL A 202 -7.78 6.93 26.66
N GLY A 203 -7.00 5.86 26.89
CA GLY A 203 -7.06 5.05 28.11
C GLY A 203 -6.07 5.45 29.20
N GLU A 204 -6.44 5.19 30.47
CA GLU A 204 -5.48 5.15 31.57
C GLU A 204 -4.46 4.04 31.33
N LYS A 205 -3.22 4.28 31.71
CA LYS A 205 -2.06 3.37 31.50
C LYS A 205 -2.34 1.91 31.89
N ARG A 206 -3.15 1.71 32.94
CA ARG A 206 -3.52 0.40 33.49
C ARG A 206 -4.53 -0.37 32.64
N GLU A 207 -5.44 0.30 31.96
CA GLU A 207 -6.38 -0.32 31.01
C GLU A 207 -5.68 -0.70 29.73
N THR A 208 -4.77 0.12 29.25
CA THR A 208 -3.92 -0.14 28.11
C THR A 208 -3.06 -1.39 28.33
N GLU A 209 -2.41 -1.53 29.50
CA GLU A 209 -1.61 -2.72 29.84
C GLU A 209 -2.43 -4.02 29.88
N ARG A 210 -3.64 -3.97 30.44
CA ARG A 210 -4.57 -5.13 30.46
C ARG A 210 -5.03 -5.52 29.05
N PHE A 211 -5.36 -4.55 28.24
CA PHE A 211 -5.76 -4.76 26.84
C PHE A 211 -4.65 -5.46 26.06
N PHE A 212 -3.41 -4.97 26.14
CA PHE A 212 -2.26 -5.59 25.48
C PHE A 212 -1.99 -7.01 26.00
N GLY A 213 -2.10 -7.23 27.31
CA GLY A 213 -1.93 -8.56 27.90
C GLY A 213 -2.95 -9.57 27.41
N ASN A 214 -4.24 -9.20 27.40
CA ASN A 214 -5.31 -10.09 26.94
C ASN A 214 -5.19 -10.47 25.46
N VAL A 215 -4.83 -9.51 24.60
CA VAL A 215 -4.66 -9.81 23.17
C VAL A 215 -3.45 -10.68 22.93
N PHE A 216 -2.34 -10.44 23.62
CA PHE A 216 -1.15 -11.28 23.50
C PHE A 216 -1.44 -12.74 23.89
N THR A 217 -2.18 -12.95 24.98
CA THR A 217 -2.59 -14.28 25.43
C THR A 217 -3.56 -14.98 24.48
N SER A 218 -4.40 -14.19 23.78
CA SER A 218 -5.37 -14.74 22.82
C SER A 218 -4.75 -15.07 21.45
N TYR A 219 -3.57 -14.51 21.14
CA TYR A 219 -2.86 -14.72 19.87
C TYR A 219 -1.90 -15.94 19.93
N GLN A 220 -1.51 -16.39 21.13
CA GLN A 220 -0.72 -17.62 21.34
C GLN A 220 -1.59 -18.87 21.21
#